data_88d933184d995565cd79eaf41a152129
#
_entry.id   88d933184d995565cd79eaf41a152129
#
_cell.length_a   1.000
_cell.length_b   1.000
_cell.length_c   1.000
_cell.angle_alpha   90.00
_cell.angle_beta   90.00
_cell.angle_gamma   90.00
#
_symmetry.space_group_name_H-M   'P 1'
#
loop_
_entity.id
_entity.type
_entity.pdbx_description
1 polymer ?
#
loop_
_entity_poly.entity_id
_entity_poly.type
_entity_poly.pdbx_seq_one_letter_code
_entity_poly.pdbx_strand_id
1 'polypeptide(L)'
;LLIDNKVFKSGNLSFSTKSTKDLFSNLKIKFLGKRRATYVISATLILISISSLLFQGLNQGVDFLGGRSYIVRFDKEVKSSDIESTLNNAFGSAEVKTFGASNQLKITTKYKVDQEGLAVDDEIKNMLFENLNEEYNNQISYTEFTAGEDVGIMSSIKVGPTIADDIKQNSVWAIFGSLVIVFFYILLRFQKWQFSLGAVSAVFHDVLIVCLLYTSPSPRDKSS
;
A
#
# COMPACT_ATOMS: atom_id res chain seq x y z
N LEU A 1 35.61 7.40 -5.88
CA LEU A 1 36.46 8.50 -5.34
C LEU A 1 36.93 8.21 -3.91
N LEU A 2 36.16 7.55 -3.04
CA LEU A 2 36.55 7.19 -1.67
C LEU A 2 37.51 5.99 -1.59
N ILE A 3 37.53 5.12 -2.61
CA ILE A 3 38.30 3.88 -2.66
C ILE A 3 39.77 4.16 -3.07
N ASP A 4 40.06 5.31 -3.69
CA ASP A 4 41.42 5.69 -4.14
C ASP A 4 42.21 6.47 -3.09
N ASN A 5 41.65 6.75 -1.94
CA ASN A 5 42.34 7.47 -0.89
C ASN A 5 43.38 6.57 -0.20
N LYS A 6 44.60 7.08 -0.01
CA LYS A 6 45.72 6.33 0.61
C LYS A 6 45.38 5.66 1.94
N VAL A 7 44.37 6.18 2.66
CA VAL A 7 43.86 5.62 3.93
C VAL A 7 43.20 4.24 3.73
N PHE A 8 42.59 4.01 2.57
CA PHE A 8 41.97 2.73 2.24
C PHE A 8 42.94 1.66 1.71
N LYS A 9 44.12 2.09 1.22
CA LYS A 9 45.19 1.22 0.74
C LYS A 9 46.03 0.59 1.86
N SER A 10 45.95 1.08 3.10
CA SER A 10 46.78 0.60 4.20
C SER A 10 46.31 -0.66 4.90
N GLY A 11 45.20 -1.30 4.44
CA GLY A 11 44.76 -2.60 4.94
C GLY A 11 44.22 -2.63 6.38
N ASN A 12 44.21 -1.50 7.09
CA ASN A 12 43.86 -1.43 8.51
C ASN A 12 42.41 -1.01 8.80
N LEU A 13 41.58 -0.86 7.76
CA LEU A 13 40.16 -0.55 7.95
C LEU A 13 39.32 -1.84 8.01
N SER A 14 39.01 -2.23 9.21
CA SER A 14 38.01 -3.29 9.45
C SER A 14 36.61 -2.67 9.53
N PHE A 15 35.75 -3.01 8.57
CA PHE A 15 34.34 -2.61 8.55
C PHE A 15 33.46 -3.50 9.45
N SER A 16 34.06 -4.44 10.16
CA SER A 16 33.37 -5.33 11.08
C SER A 16 33.68 -4.96 12.53
N THR A 17 32.66 -4.87 13.37
CA THR A 17 32.80 -4.79 14.83
C THR A 17 33.24 -6.14 15.41
N LYS A 18 33.89 -6.15 16.59
CA LYS A 18 34.32 -7.40 17.24
C LYS A 18 33.21 -8.44 17.38
N SER A 19 31.95 -8.00 17.53
CA SER A 19 30.78 -8.88 17.65
C SER A 19 30.26 -9.41 16.31
N THR A 20 30.56 -8.77 15.17
CA THR A 20 30.06 -9.18 13.85
C THR A 20 31.09 -9.88 13.00
N LYS A 21 32.38 -9.82 13.38
CA LYS A 21 33.49 -10.37 12.60
C LYS A 21 33.38 -11.88 12.34
N ASP A 22 32.85 -12.63 13.30
CA ASP A 22 32.79 -14.10 13.25
C ASP A 22 31.37 -14.63 13.14
N LEU A 23 30.33 -13.75 13.12
CA LEU A 23 28.92 -14.16 13.12
C LEU A 23 28.56 -15.00 11.89
N PHE A 24 29.22 -14.78 10.76
CA PHE A 24 28.95 -15.46 9.50
C PHE A 24 30.14 -16.31 8.99
N SER A 25 31.27 -16.36 9.72
CA SER A 25 32.48 -17.07 9.27
C SER A 25 32.30 -18.57 9.13
N ASN A 26 31.38 -19.17 9.91
CA ASN A 26 31.09 -20.62 9.92
C ASN A 26 29.87 -21.04 9.11
N LEU A 27 29.18 -20.10 8.43
CA LEU A 27 28.01 -20.38 7.62
C LEU A 27 28.40 -20.96 6.26
N LYS A 28 28.59 -22.28 6.19
CA LYS A 28 28.80 -23.03 4.93
C LYS A 28 27.46 -23.31 4.23
N ILE A 29 26.69 -22.29 3.89
CA ILE A 29 25.44 -22.45 3.16
C ILE A 29 25.75 -22.65 1.67
N LYS A 30 25.44 -23.83 1.14
CA LYS A 30 25.57 -24.15 -0.30
C LYS A 30 24.38 -23.51 -1.06
N PHE A 31 24.38 -22.20 -1.26
CA PHE A 31 23.31 -21.47 -1.96
C PHE A 31 23.05 -22.02 -3.36
N LEU A 32 24.09 -22.29 -4.14
CA LEU A 32 23.98 -22.80 -5.51
C LEU A 32 23.35 -24.20 -5.58
N GLY A 33 23.51 -25.03 -4.54
CA GLY A 33 22.91 -26.36 -4.50
C GLY A 33 21.39 -26.35 -4.33
N LYS A 34 20.85 -25.30 -3.69
CA LYS A 34 19.41 -25.15 -3.41
C LYS A 34 18.65 -24.36 -4.49
N ARG A 35 19.32 -23.90 -5.57
CA ARG A 35 18.71 -23.07 -6.62
C ARG A 35 17.42 -23.65 -7.21
N ARG A 36 17.35 -24.98 -7.40
CA ARG A 36 16.15 -25.64 -7.94
C ARG A 36 14.94 -25.49 -7.02
N ALA A 37 15.15 -25.68 -5.71
CA ALA A 37 14.09 -25.50 -4.73
C ALA A 37 13.61 -24.04 -4.69
N THR A 38 14.53 -23.07 -4.74
CA THR A 38 14.19 -21.64 -4.78
C THR A 38 13.38 -21.28 -6.04
N TYR A 39 13.75 -21.81 -7.21
CA TYR A 39 12.98 -21.59 -8.44
C TYR A 39 11.57 -22.17 -8.35
N VAL A 40 11.39 -23.35 -7.77
CA VAL A 40 10.07 -23.96 -7.58
C VAL A 40 9.21 -23.11 -6.63
N ILE A 41 9.77 -22.68 -5.50
CA ILE A 41 9.06 -21.82 -4.53
C ILE A 41 8.66 -20.49 -5.20
N SER A 42 9.60 -19.84 -5.88
CA SER A 42 9.35 -18.57 -6.56
C SER A 42 8.28 -18.71 -7.66
N ALA A 43 8.38 -19.74 -8.49
CA ALA A 43 7.38 -20.00 -9.53
C ALA A 43 5.99 -20.27 -8.94
N THR A 44 5.91 -21.02 -7.85
CA THR A 44 4.63 -21.27 -7.15
C THR A 44 4.04 -19.98 -6.61
N LEU A 45 4.84 -19.13 -5.96
CA LEU A 45 4.38 -17.82 -5.47
C LEU A 45 3.89 -16.91 -6.60
N ILE A 46 4.60 -16.88 -7.73
CA ILE A 46 4.17 -16.12 -8.92
C ILE A 46 2.84 -16.64 -9.46
N LEU A 47 2.68 -17.95 -9.57
CA LEU A 47 1.42 -18.55 -10.03
C LEU A 47 0.25 -18.21 -9.10
N ILE A 48 0.45 -18.30 -7.79
CA ILE A 48 -0.55 -17.92 -6.80
C ILE A 48 -0.88 -16.42 -6.92
N SER A 49 0.13 -15.56 -7.09
CA SER A 49 -0.05 -14.11 -7.25
C SER A 49 -0.87 -13.78 -8.48
N ILE A 50 -0.54 -14.36 -9.63
CA ILE A 50 -1.28 -14.15 -10.89
C ILE A 50 -2.71 -14.67 -10.75
N SER A 51 -2.90 -15.85 -10.16
CA SER A 51 -4.24 -16.41 -9.92
C SER A 51 -5.07 -15.49 -9.02
N SER A 52 -4.50 -15.02 -7.91
CA SER A 52 -5.16 -14.08 -7.00
C SER A 52 -5.57 -12.78 -7.71
N LEU A 53 -4.66 -12.22 -8.53
CA LEU A 53 -4.94 -11.02 -9.33
C LEU A 53 -6.07 -11.21 -10.34
N LEU A 54 -6.14 -12.38 -10.97
CA LEU A 54 -7.19 -12.69 -11.96
C LEU A 54 -8.56 -12.94 -11.32
N PHE A 55 -8.60 -13.56 -10.12
CA PHE A 55 -9.85 -13.89 -9.45
C PHE A 55 -10.38 -12.78 -8.53
N GLN A 56 -9.50 -12.08 -7.83
CA GLN A 56 -9.89 -11.06 -6.85
C GLN A 56 -9.67 -9.63 -7.37
N GLY A 57 -8.87 -9.46 -8.43
CA GLY A 57 -8.47 -8.14 -8.92
C GLY A 57 -7.49 -7.44 -7.97
N LEU A 58 -7.22 -6.17 -8.27
CA LEU A 58 -6.38 -5.31 -7.44
C LEU A 58 -7.29 -4.41 -6.58
N ASN A 59 -7.12 -4.43 -5.28
CA ASN A 59 -7.81 -3.48 -4.40
C ASN A 59 -7.16 -2.10 -4.54
N GLN A 60 -7.74 -1.28 -5.42
CA GLN A 60 -7.24 0.05 -5.77
C GLN A 60 -7.84 1.09 -4.82
N GLY A 61 -6.99 1.99 -4.32
CA GLY A 61 -7.43 3.13 -3.54
C GLY A 61 -8.19 4.18 -4.38
N VAL A 62 -8.76 5.18 -3.69
CA VAL A 62 -9.53 6.27 -4.33
C VAL A 62 -8.73 7.07 -5.35
N ASP A 63 -7.41 7.12 -5.22
CA ASP A 63 -6.53 7.80 -6.17
C ASP A 63 -6.59 7.18 -7.58
N PHE A 64 -6.95 5.88 -7.67
CA PHE A 64 -7.04 5.14 -8.93
C PHE A 64 -8.47 4.83 -9.38
N LEU A 65 -9.44 4.90 -8.48
CA LEU A 65 -10.84 4.58 -8.79
C LEU A 65 -11.74 5.81 -8.73
N GLY A 66 -11.23 6.92 -8.18
CA GLY A 66 -12.04 8.03 -7.77
C GLY A 66 -12.85 7.72 -6.51
N GLY A 67 -13.35 8.75 -5.86
CA GLY A 67 -14.16 8.62 -4.66
C GLY A 67 -13.83 9.65 -3.60
N ARG A 68 -14.37 9.44 -2.42
CA ARG A 68 -14.16 10.30 -1.25
C ARG A 68 -13.60 9.49 -0.10
N SER A 69 -12.58 10.03 0.54
CA SER A 69 -11.98 9.48 1.77
C SER A 69 -12.15 10.48 2.90
N TYR A 70 -12.62 10.01 4.03
CA TYR A 70 -12.76 10.77 5.25
C TYR A 70 -11.89 10.15 6.32
N ILE A 71 -11.12 10.95 7.05
CA ILE A 71 -10.44 10.51 8.26
C ILE A 71 -11.30 10.95 9.42
N VAL A 72 -11.86 9.98 10.14
CA VAL A 72 -12.76 10.20 11.28
C VAL A 72 -12.07 9.76 12.55
N ARG A 73 -12.09 10.62 13.58
CA ARG A 73 -11.56 10.33 14.91
C ARG A 73 -12.71 10.13 15.87
N PHE A 74 -12.62 9.07 16.65
CA PHE A 74 -13.56 8.72 17.70
C PHE A 74 -12.99 9.09 19.08
N ASP A 75 -13.85 9.22 20.06
CA ASP A 75 -13.50 9.41 21.49
C ASP A 75 -12.94 8.14 22.13
N LYS A 76 -13.25 6.97 21.56
CA LYS A 76 -12.84 5.62 22.01
C LYS A 76 -12.24 4.81 20.85
N GLU A 77 -11.60 3.70 21.19
CA GLU A 77 -11.19 2.72 20.20
C GLU A 77 -12.41 2.04 19.57
N VAL A 78 -12.43 1.99 18.23
CA VAL A 78 -13.50 1.35 17.45
C VAL A 78 -12.91 0.31 16.51
N LYS A 79 -13.64 -0.78 16.31
CA LYS A 79 -13.24 -1.80 15.35
C LYS A 79 -13.65 -1.39 13.94
N SER A 80 -12.69 -1.40 13.02
CA SER A 80 -12.95 -1.07 11.62
C SER A 80 -13.98 -1.98 10.97
N SER A 81 -14.03 -3.27 11.34
CA SER A 81 -14.99 -4.25 10.80
C SER A 81 -16.45 -3.90 11.09
N ASP A 82 -16.72 -3.40 12.32
CA ASP A 82 -18.08 -3.10 12.76
C ASP A 82 -18.60 -1.85 12.01
N ILE A 83 -17.75 -0.84 11.93
CA ILE A 83 -18.02 0.40 11.16
C ILE A 83 -18.17 0.10 9.66
N GLU A 84 -17.33 -0.76 9.10
CA GLU A 84 -17.40 -1.13 7.68
C GLU A 84 -18.72 -1.81 7.33
N SER A 85 -19.21 -2.70 8.18
CA SER A 85 -20.49 -3.37 7.97
C SER A 85 -21.68 -2.38 7.97
N THR A 86 -21.67 -1.43 8.91
CA THR A 86 -22.69 -0.38 9.02
C THR A 86 -22.66 0.54 7.79
N LEU A 87 -21.48 1.01 7.40
CA LEU A 87 -21.34 1.94 6.27
C LEU A 87 -21.55 1.27 4.91
N ASN A 88 -21.25 -0.03 4.76
CA ASN A 88 -21.58 -0.76 3.54
C ASN A 88 -23.08 -0.86 3.30
N ASN A 89 -23.87 -0.99 4.35
CA ASN A 89 -25.34 -0.96 4.25
C ASN A 89 -25.85 0.43 3.81
N ALA A 90 -25.19 1.50 4.26
CA ALA A 90 -25.60 2.88 3.95
C ALA A 90 -25.14 3.33 2.56
N PHE A 91 -23.89 3.07 2.19
CA PHE A 91 -23.27 3.57 0.95
C PHE A 91 -23.23 2.55 -0.19
N GLY A 92 -23.53 1.27 0.08
CA GLY A 92 -23.38 0.17 -0.88
C GLY A 92 -21.93 -0.23 -1.17
N SER A 93 -20.96 0.63 -0.84
CA SER A 93 -19.53 0.34 -0.92
C SER A 93 -18.76 1.29 0.01
N ALA A 94 -18.27 0.78 1.11
CA ALA A 94 -17.38 1.53 2.00
C ALA A 94 -16.21 0.64 2.39
N GLU A 95 -15.01 1.19 2.38
CA GLU A 95 -13.80 0.56 2.87
C GLU A 95 -13.36 1.32 4.12
N VAL A 96 -13.17 0.61 5.24
CA VAL A 96 -12.80 1.21 6.52
C VAL A 96 -11.49 0.61 7.01
N LYS A 97 -10.50 1.46 7.20
CA LYS A 97 -9.17 1.07 7.68
C LYS A 97 -8.74 1.92 8.86
N THR A 98 -8.07 1.32 9.83
CA THR A 98 -7.43 2.08 10.91
C THR A 98 -6.33 2.97 10.34
N PHE A 99 -6.29 4.24 10.76
CA PHE A 99 -5.34 5.23 10.25
C PHE A 99 -4.64 5.96 11.41
N GLY A 100 -3.38 5.65 11.61
CA GLY A 100 -2.57 6.25 12.68
C GLY A 100 -2.91 5.68 14.05
N ALA A 101 -3.76 6.35 14.81
CA ALA A 101 -4.19 5.91 16.13
C ALA A 101 -5.32 4.88 16.07
N SER A 102 -5.48 4.08 17.15
CA SER A 102 -6.52 3.03 17.26
C SER A 102 -7.95 3.59 17.28
N ASN A 103 -8.12 4.87 17.63
CA ASN A 103 -9.39 5.57 17.61
C ASN A 103 -9.62 6.39 16.32
N GLN A 104 -8.84 6.15 15.27
CA GLN A 104 -8.92 6.92 14.03
C GLN A 104 -9.08 5.99 12.84
N LEU A 105 -10.13 6.21 12.05
CA LEU A 105 -10.46 5.42 10.89
C LEU A 105 -10.41 6.24 9.61
N LYS A 106 -9.87 5.67 8.54
CA LYS A 106 -10.00 6.17 7.18
C LYS A 106 -11.16 5.44 6.52
N ILE A 107 -12.21 6.17 6.22
CA ILE A 107 -13.42 5.71 5.55
C ILE A 107 -13.35 6.16 4.11
N THR A 108 -13.47 5.22 3.18
CA THR A 108 -13.39 5.46 1.74
C THR A 108 -14.66 4.96 1.07
N THR A 109 -15.33 5.81 0.30
CA THR A 109 -16.55 5.45 -0.43
C THR A 109 -16.55 5.94 -1.87
N LYS A 110 -17.18 5.17 -2.75
CA LYS A 110 -17.46 5.53 -4.15
C LYS A 110 -18.88 6.04 -4.37
N TYR A 111 -19.62 6.26 -3.28
CA TYR A 111 -20.99 6.74 -3.37
C TYR A 111 -21.06 8.03 -4.17
N LYS A 112 -21.90 8.05 -5.21
CA LYS A 112 -22.07 9.17 -6.14
C LYS A 112 -20.74 9.76 -6.65
N VAL A 113 -19.77 8.88 -7.01
CA VAL A 113 -18.45 9.31 -7.48
C VAL A 113 -18.52 10.22 -8.71
N ASP A 114 -19.48 9.95 -9.61
CA ASP A 114 -19.69 10.69 -10.86
C ASP A 114 -20.39 12.06 -10.65
N GLN A 115 -20.86 12.33 -9.44
CA GLN A 115 -21.53 13.58 -9.12
C GLN A 115 -20.59 14.51 -8.35
N GLU A 116 -20.45 15.72 -8.89
CA GLU A 116 -19.66 16.77 -8.27
C GLU A 116 -20.59 17.84 -7.67
N GLY A 117 -20.21 18.40 -6.53
CA GLY A 117 -20.91 19.51 -5.90
C GLY A 117 -20.92 19.42 -4.39
N LEU A 118 -21.09 20.58 -3.74
CA LEU A 118 -21.15 20.69 -2.27
C LEU A 118 -22.33 19.93 -1.69
N ALA A 119 -23.46 19.88 -2.41
CA ALA A 119 -24.66 19.20 -1.96
C ALA A 119 -24.44 17.68 -1.75
N VAL A 120 -23.64 17.04 -2.63
CA VAL A 120 -23.31 15.61 -2.50
C VAL A 120 -22.32 15.40 -1.37
N ASP A 121 -21.39 16.32 -1.18
CA ASP A 121 -20.39 16.22 -0.10
C ASP A 121 -21.08 16.39 1.26
N ASP A 122 -22.08 17.28 1.37
CA ASP A 122 -22.88 17.46 2.58
C ASP A 122 -23.82 16.26 2.83
N GLU A 123 -24.41 15.69 1.77
CA GLU A 123 -25.22 14.48 1.87
C GLU A 123 -24.39 13.32 2.46
N ILE A 124 -23.15 13.13 1.98
CA ILE A 124 -22.27 12.06 2.47
C ILE A 124 -21.87 12.31 3.93
N LYS A 125 -21.57 13.56 4.31
CA LYS A 125 -21.26 13.90 5.70
C LYS A 125 -22.46 13.66 6.62
N ASN A 126 -23.68 13.97 6.17
CA ASN A 126 -24.90 13.67 6.91
C ASN A 126 -25.07 12.16 7.08
N MET A 127 -24.92 11.38 6.01
CA MET A 127 -24.98 9.90 6.09
C MET A 127 -23.91 9.33 7.02
N LEU A 128 -22.68 9.86 6.97
CA LEU A 128 -21.63 9.45 7.91
C LEU A 128 -22.04 9.77 9.36
N PHE A 129 -22.55 10.97 9.61
CA PHE A 129 -22.97 11.38 10.94
C PHE A 129 -24.10 10.49 11.48
N GLU A 130 -25.15 10.26 10.69
CA GLU A 130 -26.28 9.42 11.08
C GLU A 130 -25.86 7.98 11.43
N ASN A 131 -24.96 7.39 10.64
CA ASN A 131 -24.53 6.02 10.83
C ASN A 131 -23.43 5.84 11.88
N LEU A 132 -22.68 6.90 12.21
CA LEU A 132 -21.60 6.85 13.20
C LEU A 132 -21.97 7.48 14.55
N ASN A 133 -23.11 8.14 14.65
CA ASN A 133 -23.51 8.86 15.87
C ASN A 133 -23.69 7.93 17.07
N GLU A 134 -24.11 6.67 16.85
CA GLU A 134 -24.20 5.65 17.92
C GLU A 134 -22.85 5.37 18.57
N GLU A 135 -21.75 5.42 17.79
CA GLU A 135 -20.41 5.21 18.31
C GLU A 135 -19.93 6.35 19.23
N TYR A 136 -20.50 7.54 19.09
CA TYR A 136 -20.30 8.69 19.98
C TYR A 136 -21.34 8.74 21.11
N ASN A 137 -22.08 7.66 21.37
CA ASN A 137 -23.16 7.58 22.36
C ASN A 137 -24.24 8.68 22.16
N ASN A 138 -24.44 9.15 20.92
CA ASN A 138 -25.33 10.25 20.56
C ASN A 138 -25.02 11.58 21.28
N GLN A 139 -23.75 11.82 21.65
CA GLN A 139 -23.34 13.00 22.40
C GLN A 139 -22.66 14.07 21.53
N ILE A 140 -22.34 13.76 20.26
CA ILE A 140 -21.74 14.70 19.33
C ILE A 140 -22.79 15.41 18.50
N SER A 141 -22.66 16.71 18.27
CA SER A 141 -23.49 17.45 17.34
C SER A 141 -22.94 17.36 15.91
N TYR A 142 -23.81 17.53 14.89
CA TYR A 142 -23.36 17.57 13.49
C TYR A 142 -22.29 18.62 13.23
N THR A 143 -22.41 19.78 13.87
CA THR A 143 -21.45 20.88 13.73
C THR A 143 -20.07 20.48 14.26
N GLU A 144 -20.03 19.84 15.41
CA GLU A 144 -18.80 19.35 16.05
C GLU A 144 -18.18 18.21 15.25
N PHE A 145 -19.01 17.25 14.78
CA PHE A 145 -18.58 16.16 13.92
C PHE A 145 -17.92 16.65 12.63
N THR A 146 -18.43 17.71 12.02
CA THR A 146 -17.89 18.27 10.77
C THR A 146 -16.78 19.29 11.00
N ALA A 147 -16.69 19.91 12.17
CA ALA A 147 -15.61 20.83 12.53
C ALA A 147 -14.26 20.11 12.70
N GLY A 148 -14.27 18.89 13.23
CA GLY A 148 -13.09 18.01 13.29
C GLY A 148 -11.98 18.55 14.19
N GLU A 149 -12.29 19.22 15.29
CA GLU A 149 -11.27 19.75 16.20
C GLU A 149 -10.61 18.63 17.00
N ASP A 150 -11.39 17.96 17.85
CA ASP A 150 -10.89 16.84 18.68
C ASP A 150 -11.41 15.47 18.22
N VAL A 151 -12.69 15.43 17.79
CA VAL A 151 -13.41 14.24 17.29
C VAL A 151 -14.16 14.58 16.00
N GLY A 152 -14.60 13.55 15.27
CA GLY A 152 -15.31 13.72 14.00
C GLY A 152 -14.40 13.71 12.78
N ILE A 153 -14.78 14.45 11.73
CA ILE A 153 -14.07 14.44 10.42
C ILE A 153 -12.83 15.33 10.48
N MET A 154 -11.66 14.71 10.64
CA MET A 154 -10.37 15.40 10.70
C MET A 154 -9.88 15.87 9.32
N SER A 155 -10.20 15.13 8.27
CA SER A 155 -9.78 15.42 6.90
C SER A 155 -10.72 14.76 5.91
N SER A 156 -10.95 15.42 4.77
CA SER A 156 -11.64 14.83 3.64
C SER A 156 -10.84 15.04 2.36
N ILE A 157 -10.71 13.98 1.56
CA ILE A 157 -10.04 14.00 0.27
C ILE A 157 -11.03 13.50 -0.77
N LYS A 158 -11.18 14.25 -1.85
CA LYS A 158 -12.02 13.88 -3.00
C LYS A 158 -11.16 13.76 -4.23
N VAL A 159 -11.32 12.66 -4.95
CA VAL A 159 -10.68 12.43 -6.25
C VAL A 159 -11.77 12.18 -7.27
N GLY A 160 -11.87 13.04 -8.26
CA GLY A 160 -12.81 12.87 -9.38
C GLY A 160 -12.42 11.70 -10.28
N PRO A 161 -13.39 11.05 -10.97
CA PRO A 161 -13.12 9.91 -11.85
C PRO A 161 -12.09 10.21 -12.94
N THR A 162 -12.19 11.38 -13.57
CA THR A 162 -11.27 11.83 -14.63
C THR A 162 -9.83 11.91 -14.12
N ILE A 163 -9.63 12.47 -12.92
CA ILE A 163 -8.30 12.58 -12.30
C ILE A 163 -7.76 11.18 -11.96
N ALA A 164 -8.61 10.30 -11.46
CA ALA A 164 -8.25 8.93 -11.15
C ALA A 164 -7.81 8.15 -12.40
N ASP A 165 -8.53 8.30 -13.51
CA ASP A 165 -8.18 7.67 -14.78
C ASP A 165 -6.86 8.21 -15.35
N ASP A 166 -6.63 9.52 -15.26
CA ASP A 166 -5.37 10.14 -15.66
C ASP A 166 -4.19 9.62 -14.81
N ILE A 167 -4.36 9.53 -13.50
CA ILE A 167 -3.34 8.98 -12.59
C ILE A 167 -3.05 7.52 -12.95
N LYS A 168 -4.09 6.71 -13.18
CA LYS A 168 -3.96 5.30 -13.54
C LYS A 168 -3.18 5.11 -14.83
N GLN A 169 -3.56 5.83 -15.88
CA GLN A 169 -2.91 5.74 -17.19
C GLN A 169 -1.45 6.22 -17.13
N ASN A 170 -1.22 7.38 -16.51
CA ASN A 170 0.12 7.94 -16.38
C ASN A 170 1.03 7.06 -15.50
N SER A 171 0.49 6.42 -14.47
CA SER A 171 1.25 5.49 -13.61
C SER A 171 1.75 4.28 -14.39
N VAL A 172 0.93 3.70 -15.28
CA VAL A 172 1.36 2.57 -16.13
C VAL A 172 2.52 2.97 -17.03
N TRP A 173 2.43 4.13 -17.69
CA TRP A 173 3.51 4.64 -18.54
C TRP A 173 4.76 4.99 -17.77
N ALA A 174 4.62 5.56 -16.57
CA ALA A 174 5.74 5.88 -15.69
C ALA A 174 6.48 4.62 -15.23
N ILE A 175 5.76 3.57 -14.84
CA ILE A 175 6.34 2.27 -14.44
C ILE A 175 7.10 1.65 -15.62
N PHE A 176 6.46 1.57 -16.79
CA PHE A 176 7.11 1.02 -17.99
C PHE A 176 8.36 1.82 -18.36
N GLY A 177 8.27 3.15 -18.42
CA GLY A 177 9.39 4.03 -18.70
C GLY A 177 10.53 3.87 -17.72
N SER A 178 10.25 3.75 -16.43
CA SER A 178 11.27 3.55 -15.41
C SER A 178 12.01 2.21 -15.58
N LEU A 179 11.29 1.13 -15.91
CA LEU A 179 11.91 -0.18 -16.17
C LEU A 179 12.83 -0.14 -17.40
N VAL A 180 12.42 0.56 -18.45
CA VAL A 180 13.23 0.75 -19.66
C VAL A 180 14.50 1.52 -19.34
N ILE A 181 14.40 2.62 -18.59
CA ILE A 181 15.56 3.42 -18.17
C ILE A 181 16.53 2.58 -17.33
N VAL A 182 16.03 1.82 -16.36
CA VAL A 182 16.84 0.93 -15.53
C VAL A 182 17.51 -0.15 -16.38
N PHE A 183 16.79 -0.74 -17.33
CA PHE A 183 17.35 -1.72 -18.26
C PHE A 183 18.54 -1.16 -19.03
N PHE A 184 18.38 0.00 -19.66
CA PHE A 184 19.46 0.62 -20.44
C PHE A 184 20.62 1.08 -19.54
N TYR A 185 20.33 1.63 -18.37
CA TYR A 185 21.37 2.01 -17.42
C TYR A 185 22.27 0.81 -17.04
N ILE A 186 21.67 -0.33 -16.72
CA ILE A 186 22.41 -1.54 -16.35
C ILE A 186 23.14 -2.11 -17.57
N LEU A 187 22.53 -2.06 -18.77
CA LEU A 187 23.14 -2.51 -20.01
C LEU A 187 24.42 -1.72 -20.32
N LEU A 188 24.37 -0.40 -20.23
CA LEU A 188 25.52 0.47 -20.47
C LEU A 188 26.61 0.28 -19.40
N ARG A 189 26.19 0.06 -18.13
CA ARG A 189 27.13 -0.07 -17.01
C ARG A 189 27.88 -1.41 -17.02
N PHE A 190 27.21 -2.51 -17.36
CA PHE A 190 27.77 -3.87 -17.31
C PHE A 190 28.07 -4.47 -18.68
N GLN A 191 27.64 -3.82 -19.76
CA GLN A 191 27.89 -4.23 -21.16
C GLN A 191 27.43 -5.66 -21.50
N LYS A 192 26.55 -6.23 -20.69
CA LYS A 192 25.96 -7.56 -20.89
C LYS A 192 24.46 -7.52 -20.64
N TRP A 193 23.67 -7.83 -21.65
CA TRP A 193 22.22 -7.78 -21.62
C TRP A 193 21.58 -8.71 -20.59
N GLN A 194 22.27 -9.82 -20.22
CA GLN A 194 21.81 -10.77 -19.21
C GLN A 194 21.64 -10.14 -17.84
N PHE A 195 22.51 -9.20 -17.45
CA PHE A 195 22.41 -8.48 -16.18
C PHE A 195 21.20 -7.54 -16.16
N SER A 196 20.96 -6.83 -17.28
CA SER A 196 19.81 -5.94 -17.41
C SER A 196 18.50 -6.70 -17.36
N LEU A 197 18.41 -7.81 -18.09
CA LEU A 197 17.23 -8.66 -18.09
C LEU A 197 16.99 -9.29 -16.71
N GLY A 198 18.06 -9.73 -16.03
CA GLY A 198 17.98 -10.28 -14.67
C GLY A 198 17.45 -9.24 -13.67
N ALA A 199 17.93 -8.01 -13.75
CA ALA A 199 17.48 -6.93 -12.86
C ALA A 199 16.00 -6.58 -13.07
N VAL A 200 15.56 -6.41 -14.33
CA VAL A 200 14.15 -6.11 -14.64
C VAL A 200 13.24 -7.28 -14.22
N SER A 201 13.68 -8.52 -14.46
CA SER A 201 12.92 -9.71 -14.03
C SER A 201 12.80 -9.81 -12.51
N ALA A 202 13.83 -9.41 -11.76
CA ALA A 202 13.78 -9.37 -10.30
C ALA A 202 12.76 -8.33 -9.80
N VAL A 203 12.77 -7.12 -10.37
CA VAL A 203 11.78 -6.09 -10.02
C VAL A 203 10.35 -6.56 -10.34
N PHE A 204 10.16 -7.18 -11.51
CA PHE A 204 8.84 -7.70 -11.89
C PHE A 204 8.36 -8.81 -10.93
N HIS A 205 9.26 -9.72 -10.54
CA HIS A 205 9.00 -10.75 -9.55
C HIS A 205 8.56 -10.14 -8.20
N ASP A 206 9.31 -9.15 -7.72
CA ASP A 206 9.03 -8.51 -6.43
C ASP A 206 7.68 -7.77 -6.44
N VAL A 207 7.36 -7.09 -7.54
CA VAL A 207 6.04 -6.45 -7.72
C VAL A 207 4.92 -7.48 -7.65
N LEU A 208 5.05 -8.64 -8.30
CA LEU A 208 4.03 -9.70 -8.23
C LEU A 208 3.84 -10.24 -6.82
N ILE A 209 4.92 -10.40 -6.05
CA ILE A 209 4.81 -10.85 -4.65
C ILE A 209 4.14 -9.80 -3.78
N VAL A 210 4.48 -8.52 -3.98
CA VAL A 210 3.81 -7.42 -3.26
C VAL A 210 2.32 -7.39 -3.61
N CYS A 211 1.94 -7.54 -4.88
CA CYS A 211 0.53 -7.63 -5.28
C CYS A 211 -0.19 -8.79 -4.56
N LEU A 212 0.44 -9.95 -4.40
CA LEU A 212 -0.13 -11.08 -3.66
C LEU A 212 -0.41 -10.72 -2.19
N LEU A 213 0.50 -10.01 -1.54
CA LEU A 213 0.33 -9.60 -0.15
C LEU A 213 -0.83 -8.60 0.01
N TYR A 214 -1.02 -7.72 -0.97
CA TYR A 214 -2.12 -6.74 -0.95
C TYR A 214 -3.48 -7.34 -1.32
N THR A 215 -3.52 -8.38 -2.13
CA THR A 215 -4.78 -9.08 -2.48
C THR A 215 -5.16 -10.15 -1.45
N SER A 216 -4.21 -10.59 -0.61
CA SER A 216 -4.51 -11.57 0.46
C SER A 216 -5.29 -10.87 1.58
N PRO A 217 -6.41 -11.48 2.04
CA PRO A 217 -7.17 -10.94 3.17
C PRO A 217 -6.26 -10.87 4.40
N SER A 218 -6.26 -9.70 5.06
CA SER A 218 -5.50 -9.49 6.28
C SER A 218 -5.95 -10.46 7.37
N PRO A 219 -5.04 -11.01 8.20
CA PRO A 219 -5.44 -11.80 9.36
C PRO A 219 -6.38 -11.04 10.31
N ARG A 220 -6.37 -9.72 10.28
CA ARG A 220 -7.26 -8.85 11.06
C ARG A 220 -8.69 -8.85 10.54
N ASP A 221 -8.90 -9.12 9.24
CA ASP A 221 -10.25 -9.17 8.64
C ASP A 221 -10.98 -10.49 8.95
N LYS A 222 -10.28 -11.49 9.52
CA LYS A 222 -10.84 -12.80 9.89
C LYS A 222 -11.17 -12.94 11.37
N SER A 223 -10.93 -11.93 12.19
CA SER A 223 -11.24 -11.94 13.62
C SER A 223 -12.58 -11.27 13.92
N SER A 224 -13.63 -11.77 13.30
CA SER A 224 -15.03 -11.53 13.68
C SER A 224 -15.62 -12.75 14.35
#